data_102345b71d38dd688feff3135e1c4196
#
_entry.id   102345b71d38dd688feff3135e1c4196
#
_cell.length_a   1.000
_cell.length_b   1.000
_cell.length_c   1.000
_cell.angle_alpha   90.00
_cell.angle_beta   90.00
_cell.angle_gamma   90.00
#
_symmetry.space_group_name_H-M   'P 1'
#
loop_
_entity.id
_entity.type
_entity.pdbx_description
1 polymer ?
#
loop_
_entity_poly.entity_id
_entity_poly.type
_entity_poly.pdbx_seq_one_letter_code
_entity_poly.pdbx_strand_id
1 'polypeptide(L)'
;VVELTPQQVRSARERARATGKPHNQARETFVKILVRELAEKLQEQLTRETGNDVARDWLPEDVRTSSDVRVALNLAWLPLSPQTLLRDLFAKPRYLDSAARALDPAQRQLLRREASSPFTEADAPLLDEAAELLGDFETAVGTAAARAAAQRSADLENAAKAIENVDESLADVGADGVVTAQMLADLNAVGPARMSAAEAATADRTWAYGHVVVDEAQELSPMQWRLLMRRCPMKSFTVVGDIAQASAPAAAHSWAEALEPFVGERFTLEELTVNYRTPAQIARAAVEVARASGLEVSAPRAVREGRWAPQLVRTGDVPAGVVEAVARDLELVPGGLVGVVAAPEQHDAVAAAVVEAFGARSGTGGGARQRQILVLSPWEAKGLEFDAVVIAEPNALVQAADGRLGDLYVAMTRPTQRLTLVSSGPMPAGLD
;
A
#
# COMPACT_ATOMS: atom_id res chain seq x y z
N VAL A 1 47.22 -11.83 -13.92
CA VAL A 1 46.06 -11.40 -13.12
C VAL A 1 46.03 -9.89 -13.11
N VAL A 2 44.86 -9.30 -13.43
CA VAL A 2 44.64 -7.83 -13.41
C VAL A 2 43.82 -7.47 -12.20
N GLU A 3 44.28 -6.53 -11.39
CA GLU A 3 43.62 -6.12 -10.15
C GLU A 3 43.35 -4.63 -10.10
N LEU A 4 42.21 -4.27 -9.50
CA LEU A 4 41.90 -2.89 -9.15
C LEU A 4 42.36 -2.59 -7.73
N THR A 5 43.03 -1.45 -7.58
CA THR A 5 43.40 -0.97 -6.24
C THR A 5 42.19 -0.45 -5.46
N PRO A 6 42.20 -0.50 -4.12
CA PRO A 6 41.16 0.13 -3.30
C PRO A 6 40.95 1.62 -3.57
N GLN A 7 42.02 2.32 -4.00
CA GLN A 7 41.96 3.73 -4.37
C GLN A 7 41.15 3.95 -5.67
N GLN A 8 41.36 3.11 -6.69
CA GLN A 8 40.59 3.17 -7.93
C GLN A 8 39.11 2.91 -7.68
N VAL A 9 38.79 1.91 -6.87
CA VAL A 9 37.40 1.61 -6.49
C VAL A 9 36.74 2.78 -5.73
N ARG A 10 37.46 3.43 -4.80
CA ARG A 10 36.96 4.62 -4.10
C ARG A 10 36.73 5.79 -5.05
N SER A 11 37.71 6.11 -5.91
CA SER A 11 37.61 7.19 -6.90
C SER A 11 36.42 6.97 -7.84
N ALA A 12 36.25 5.75 -8.37
CA ALA A 12 35.13 5.41 -9.22
C ALA A 12 33.79 5.59 -8.50
N ARG A 13 33.71 5.22 -7.21
CA ARG A 13 32.50 5.40 -6.38
C ARG A 13 32.19 6.89 -6.15
N GLU A 14 33.18 7.68 -5.86
CA GLU A 14 33.02 9.15 -5.67
C GLU A 14 32.53 9.83 -6.97
N ARG A 15 33.15 9.49 -8.09
CA ARG A 15 32.74 10.00 -9.41
C ARG A 15 31.32 9.59 -9.79
N ALA A 16 30.94 8.35 -9.51
CA ALA A 16 29.59 7.87 -9.76
C ALA A 16 28.54 8.58 -8.87
N ARG A 17 28.86 8.80 -7.59
CA ARG A 17 28.00 9.57 -6.67
C ARG A 17 27.88 11.04 -7.05
N ALA A 18 28.94 11.64 -7.56
CA ALA A 18 28.94 13.02 -8.01
C ALA A 18 28.00 13.29 -9.19
N THR A 19 27.50 12.24 -9.87
CA THR A 19 26.49 12.40 -10.93
C THR A 19 25.12 12.82 -10.40
N GLY A 20 24.85 12.72 -9.09
CA GLY A 20 23.55 12.99 -8.49
C GLY A 20 22.44 11.99 -8.85
N LYS A 21 22.77 10.92 -9.56
CA LYS A 21 21.80 9.89 -9.95
C LYS A 21 21.40 9.01 -8.76
N PRO A 22 20.19 8.42 -8.76
CA PRO A 22 19.79 7.39 -7.81
C PRO A 22 20.79 6.25 -7.70
N HIS A 23 20.80 5.55 -6.56
CA HIS A 23 21.83 4.55 -6.20
C HIS A 23 22.09 3.50 -7.31
N ASN A 24 21.03 2.90 -7.84
CA ASN A 24 21.15 1.85 -8.86
C ASN A 24 21.63 2.41 -10.21
N GLN A 25 21.20 3.60 -10.59
CA GLN A 25 21.65 4.27 -11.82
C GLN A 25 23.09 4.80 -11.69
N ALA A 26 23.49 5.30 -10.53
CA ALA A 26 24.86 5.72 -10.25
C ALA A 26 25.82 4.52 -10.33
N ARG A 27 25.35 3.30 -9.93
CA ARG A 27 26.09 2.06 -10.07
C ARG A 27 26.48 1.77 -11.53
N GLU A 28 25.63 2.07 -12.50
CA GLU A 28 25.99 1.89 -13.92
C GLU A 28 27.22 2.72 -14.30
N THR A 29 27.31 3.96 -13.83
CA THR A 29 28.47 4.81 -14.04
C THR A 29 29.71 4.22 -13.35
N PHE A 30 29.56 3.73 -12.11
CA PHE A 30 30.62 3.06 -11.38
C PHE A 30 31.15 1.84 -12.14
N VAL A 31 30.26 0.97 -12.61
CA VAL A 31 30.61 -0.22 -13.40
C VAL A 31 31.34 0.16 -14.69
N LYS A 32 30.83 1.14 -15.44
CA LYS A 32 31.46 1.62 -16.68
C LYS A 32 32.89 2.13 -16.45
N ILE A 33 33.13 2.85 -15.37
CA ILE A 33 34.48 3.35 -15.03
C ILE A 33 35.44 2.18 -14.75
N LEU A 34 35.02 1.25 -13.88
CA LEU A 34 35.91 0.15 -13.46
C LEU A 34 36.13 -0.86 -14.56
N VAL A 35 35.14 -1.18 -15.38
CA VAL A 35 35.28 -2.06 -16.56
C VAL A 35 36.29 -1.46 -17.53
N ARG A 36 36.22 -0.13 -17.78
CA ARG A 36 37.20 0.52 -18.65
C ARG A 36 38.61 0.48 -18.06
N GLU A 37 38.79 0.79 -16.79
CA GLU A 37 40.12 0.72 -16.13
C GLU A 37 40.68 -0.69 -16.12
N LEU A 38 39.83 -1.73 -15.94
CA LEU A 38 40.27 -3.12 -16.05
C LEU A 38 40.67 -3.51 -17.49
N ALA A 39 39.89 -3.08 -18.49
CA ALA A 39 40.17 -3.35 -19.89
C ALA A 39 41.47 -2.66 -20.32
N GLU A 40 41.74 -1.43 -19.92
CA GLU A 40 42.99 -0.72 -20.16
C GLU A 40 44.20 -1.48 -19.56
N LYS A 41 44.11 -1.91 -18.31
CA LYS A 41 45.15 -2.72 -17.65
C LYS A 41 45.38 -4.07 -18.33
N LEU A 42 44.31 -4.72 -18.76
CA LEU A 42 44.39 -6.00 -19.47
C LEU A 42 45.05 -5.83 -20.82
N GLN A 43 44.72 -4.76 -21.55
CA GLN A 43 45.34 -4.41 -22.81
C GLN A 43 46.85 -4.16 -22.64
N GLU A 44 47.24 -3.35 -21.62
CA GLU A 44 48.65 -3.11 -21.31
C GLU A 44 49.42 -4.39 -20.98
N GLN A 45 48.78 -5.32 -20.24
CA GLN A 45 49.37 -6.62 -19.92
C GLN A 45 49.57 -7.46 -21.19
N LEU A 46 48.53 -7.58 -22.02
CA LEU A 46 48.59 -8.33 -23.26
C LEU A 46 49.61 -7.75 -24.25
N THR A 47 49.68 -6.43 -24.36
CA THR A 47 50.69 -5.76 -25.20
C THR A 47 52.12 -6.07 -24.74
N ARG A 48 52.35 -6.07 -23.42
CA ARG A 48 53.68 -6.47 -22.84
C ARG A 48 54.02 -7.92 -23.09
N GLU A 49 53.05 -8.83 -23.04
CA GLU A 49 53.27 -10.26 -23.24
C GLU A 49 53.42 -10.65 -24.73
N THR A 50 52.68 -9.99 -25.62
CA THR A 50 52.64 -10.33 -27.05
C THR A 50 53.54 -9.48 -27.94
N GLY A 51 54.02 -8.34 -27.47
CA GLY A 51 54.83 -7.38 -28.23
C GLY A 51 54.04 -6.63 -29.34
N ASN A 52 52.74 -6.86 -29.48
CA ASN A 52 51.89 -6.26 -30.52
C ASN A 52 50.88 -5.30 -29.90
N ASP A 53 50.83 -4.09 -30.40
CA ASP A 53 49.79 -3.12 -30.07
C ASP A 53 48.52 -3.48 -30.86
N VAL A 54 47.64 -4.26 -30.24
CA VAL A 54 46.39 -4.68 -30.85
C VAL A 54 45.26 -3.85 -30.24
N ALA A 55 44.67 -2.95 -31.02
CA ALA A 55 43.41 -2.33 -30.68
C ALA A 55 42.34 -3.40 -30.56
N ARG A 56 41.80 -3.59 -29.36
CA ARG A 56 40.82 -4.65 -29.07
C ARG A 56 39.55 -4.04 -28.49
N ASP A 57 38.68 -3.56 -29.37
CA ASP A 57 37.41 -2.94 -29.02
C ASP A 57 36.45 -3.87 -28.22
N TRP A 58 36.69 -5.18 -28.26
CA TRP A 58 35.94 -6.21 -27.56
C TRP A 58 36.34 -6.40 -26.08
N LEU A 59 37.52 -5.94 -25.65
CA LEU A 59 38.02 -6.14 -24.28
C LEU A 59 37.07 -5.63 -23.18
N PRO A 60 36.44 -4.46 -23.30
CA PRO A 60 35.49 -3.99 -22.28
C PRO A 60 34.30 -4.93 -22.12
N GLU A 61 33.81 -5.54 -23.18
CA GLU A 61 32.68 -6.47 -23.14
C GLU A 61 33.07 -7.79 -22.50
N ASP A 62 34.24 -8.35 -22.84
CA ASP A 62 34.80 -9.55 -22.22
C ASP A 62 34.99 -9.35 -20.70
N VAL A 63 35.57 -8.23 -20.30
CA VAL A 63 35.76 -7.87 -18.91
C VAL A 63 34.39 -7.77 -18.20
N ARG A 64 33.40 -7.15 -18.82
CA ARG A 64 32.05 -6.97 -18.28
C ARG A 64 31.31 -8.29 -18.09
N THR A 65 31.51 -9.25 -18.97
CA THR A 65 30.85 -10.58 -18.97
C THR A 65 31.53 -11.57 -18.05
N SER A 66 32.82 -11.36 -17.69
CA SER A 66 33.54 -12.21 -16.75
C SER A 66 32.81 -12.38 -15.42
N SER A 67 32.66 -13.62 -14.95
CA SER A 67 32.00 -13.95 -13.70
C SER A 67 32.69 -13.33 -12.48
N ASP A 68 34.03 -13.39 -12.44
CA ASP A 68 34.81 -12.88 -11.31
C ASP A 68 34.70 -11.36 -11.19
N VAL A 69 34.72 -10.66 -12.33
CA VAL A 69 34.53 -9.21 -12.38
C VAL A 69 33.13 -8.83 -11.92
N ARG A 70 32.10 -9.56 -12.36
CA ARG A 70 30.74 -9.32 -11.93
C ARG A 70 30.55 -9.49 -10.42
N VAL A 71 31.12 -10.53 -9.84
CA VAL A 71 31.11 -10.78 -8.40
C VAL A 71 31.82 -9.65 -7.65
N ALA A 72 33.04 -9.27 -8.09
CA ALA A 72 33.81 -8.20 -7.48
C ALA A 72 33.07 -6.83 -7.54
N LEU A 73 32.47 -6.49 -8.68
CA LEU A 73 31.69 -5.27 -8.87
C LEU A 73 30.44 -5.26 -7.99
N ASN A 74 29.73 -6.40 -7.86
CA ASN A 74 28.59 -6.53 -6.97
C ASN A 74 28.98 -6.39 -5.49
N LEU A 75 30.10 -6.95 -5.06
CA LEU A 75 30.61 -6.77 -3.71
C LEU A 75 31.05 -5.31 -3.44
N ALA A 76 31.57 -4.63 -4.46
CA ALA A 76 32.00 -3.24 -4.34
C ALA A 76 30.82 -2.24 -4.32
N TRP A 77 29.76 -2.53 -5.06
CA TRP A 77 28.53 -1.71 -5.11
C TRP A 77 27.33 -2.61 -5.38
N LEU A 78 26.66 -3.06 -4.31
CA LEU A 78 25.50 -3.92 -4.42
C LEU A 78 24.29 -3.14 -4.93
N PRO A 79 23.62 -3.59 -6.00
CA PRO A 79 22.32 -3.05 -6.37
C PRO A 79 21.30 -3.40 -5.29
N LEU A 80 20.39 -2.47 -4.97
CA LEU A 80 19.43 -2.61 -3.90
C LEU A 80 18.01 -2.53 -4.43
N SER A 81 17.16 -3.48 -4.00
CA SER A 81 15.71 -3.35 -4.16
C SER A 81 15.12 -2.57 -2.98
N PRO A 82 13.97 -1.88 -3.16
CA PRO A 82 13.26 -1.22 -2.07
C PRO A 82 12.98 -2.16 -0.89
N GLN A 83 12.56 -3.37 -1.19
CA GLN A 83 12.26 -4.41 -0.19
C GLN A 83 13.50 -4.78 0.62
N THR A 84 14.65 -4.97 -0.05
CA THR A 84 15.90 -5.29 0.65
C THR A 84 16.36 -4.13 1.51
N LEU A 85 16.26 -2.88 0.99
CA LEU A 85 16.64 -1.68 1.75
C LEU A 85 15.82 -1.56 3.03
N LEU A 86 14.49 -1.62 2.95
CA LEU A 86 13.63 -1.46 4.14
C LEU A 86 13.78 -2.61 5.11
N ARG A 87 13.85 -3.85 4.62
CA ARG A 87 14.08 -5.03 5.48
C ARG A 87 15.39 -4.90 6.25
N ASP A 88 16.46 -4.53 5.58
CA ASP A 88 17.77 -4.36 6.22
C ASP A 88 17.81 -3.17 7.17
N LEU A 89 17.14 -2.08 6.82
CA LEU A 89 17.06 -0.89 7.66
C LEU A 89 16.40 -1.20 9.00
N PHE A 90 15.27 -1.91 9.01
CA PHE A 90 14.53 -2.22 10.23
C PHE A 90 15.07 -3.42 10.99
N ALA A 91 15.69 -4.40 10.32
CA ALA A 91 16.23 -5.59 10.97
C ALA A 91 17.64 -5.41 11.54
N LYS A 92 18.43 -4.48 11.00
CA LYS A 92 19.85 -4.31 11.39
C LYS A 92 20.02 -3.02 12.22
N PRO A 93 20.17 -3.12 13.55
CA PRO A 93 20.24 -1.96 14.46
C PRO A 93 21.24 -0.89 13.99
N ARG A 94 22.41 -1.30 13.53
CA ARG A 94 23.46 -0.38 13.04
C ARG A 94 22.99 0.53 11.89
N TYR A 95 22.10 0.05 11.03
CA TYR A 95 21.56 0.86 9.93
C TYR A 95 20.52 1.85 10.43
N LEU A 96 19.62 1.38 11.29
CA LEU A 96 18.61 2.22 11.91
C LEU A 96 19.24 3.33 12.76
N ASP A 97 20.25 2.99 13.61
CA ASP A 97 20.95 3.95 14.44
C ASP A 97 21.72 4.99 13.61
N SER A 98 22.24 4.61 12.45
CA SER A 98 22.92 5.51 11.53
C SER A 98 21.95 6.42 10.77
N ALA A 99 20.81 5.91 10.32
CA ALA A 99 19.86 6.61 9.47
C ALA A 99 18.89 7.48 10.28
N ALA A 100 18.42 6.99 11.43
CA ALA A 100 17.37 7.60 12.23
C ALA A 100 17.92 8.38 13.45
N ARG A 101 18.96 9.20 13.24
CA ARG A 101 19.60 9.98 14.31
C ARG A 101 18.68 11.00 14.96
N ALA A 102 17.69 11.49 14.25
CA ALA A 102 16.70 12.43 14.76
C ALA A 102 15.70 11.79 15.72
N LEU A 103 15.55 10.45 15.69
CA LEU A 103 14.68 9.71 16.59
C LEU A 103 15.43 9.36 17.88
N ASP A 104 14.70 9.40 18.99
CA ASP A 104 15.24 8.92 20.25
C ASP A 104 15.41 7.38 20.28
N PRO A 105 16.11 6.80 21.25
CA PRO A 105 16.33 5.35 21.31
C PRO A 105 15.05 4.52 21.44
N ALA A 106 14.03 5.01 22.16
CA ALA A 106 12.76 4.32 22.33
C ALA A 106 11.97 4.28 21.00
N GLN A 107 11.92 5.41 20.30
CA GLN A 107 11.32 5.50 18.97
C GLN A 107 12.03 4.57 17.96
N ARG A 108 13.37 4.52 17.97
CA ARG A 108 14.12 3.59 17.11
C ARG A 108 13.81 2.12 17.46
N GLN A 109 13.61 1.80 18.74
CA GLN A 109 13.25 0.45 19.16
C GLN A 109 11.88 0.01 18.59
N LEU A 110 10.90 0.91 18.53
CA LEU A 110 9.58 0.63 17.94
C LEU A 110 9.65 0.31 16.44
N LEU A 111 10.65 0.85 15.73
CA LEU A 111 10.84 0.58 14.31
C LEU A 111 11.54 -0.75 14.01
N ARG A 112 12.12 -1.41 15.03
CA ARG A 112 12.82 -2.69 14.82
C ARG A 112 11.85 -3.80 14.47
N ARG A 113 12.20 -4.55 13.42
CA ARG A 113 11.46 -5.74 12.97
C ARG A 113 12.43 -6.87 12.66
N GLU A 114 11.94 -8.08 12.72
CA GLU A 114 12.70 -9.23 12.22
C GLU A 114 12.80 -9.20 10.69
N ALA A 115 13.89 -9.75 10.14
CA ALA A 115 14.09 -9.79 8.69
C ALA A 115 13.03 -10.62 7.96
N SER A 116 12.36 -11.54 8.65
CA SER A 116 11.28 -12.38 8.15
C SER A 116 9.89 -11.73 8.23
N SER A 117 9.76 -10.59 8.92
CA SER A 117 8.47 -9.90 9.07
C SER A 117 7.88 -9.53 7.72
N PRO A 118 6.59 -9.82 7.48
CA PRO A 118 5.92 -9.41 6.25
C PRO A 118 5.80 -7.89 6.17
N PHE A 119 5.75 -7.37 4.95
CA PHE A 119 5.38 -5.98 4.73
C PHE A 119 3.89 -5.77 4.98
N THR A 120 3.55 -4.59 5.49
CA THR A 120 2.19 -4.15 5.77
C THR A 120 1.79 -3.04 4.80
N GLU A 121 0.52 -2.66 4.81
CA GLU A 121 0.02 -1.52 4.01
C GLU A 121 0.75 -0.21 4.36
N ALA A 122 1.15 -0.03 5.62
CA ALA A 122 1.93 1.12 6.06
C ALA A 122 3.33 1.20 5.44
N ASP A 123 3.87 0.09 4.95
CA ASP A 123 5.17 0.06 4.27
C ASP A 123 5.08 0.48 2.78
N ALA A 124 3.89 0.46 2.17
CA ALA A 124 3.73 0.76 0.75
C ALA A 124 4.30 2.14 0.36
N PRO A 125 3.99 3.25 1.05
CA PRO A 125 4.58 4.55 0.73
C PRO A 125 6.09 4.62 0.99
N LEU A 126 6.61 3.84 1.94
CA LEU A 126 8.05 3.75 2.21
C LEU A 126 8.77 2.97 1.11
N LEU A 127 8.15 1.90 0.59
CA LEU A 127 8.66 1.13 -0.55
C LEU A 127 8.69 1.99 -1.83
N ASP A 128 7.66 2.80 -2.07
CA ASP A 128 7.63 3.72 -3.20
C ASP A 128 8.71 4.80 -3.10
N GLU A 129 8.89 5.41 -1.94
CA GLU A 129 9.96 6.40 -1.71
C GLU A 129 11.34 5.76 -1.85
N ALA A 130 11.53 4.55 -1.31
CA ALA A 130 12.79 3.82 -1.46
C ALA A 130 13.08 3.50 -2.93
N ALA A 131 12.06 3.12 -3.71
CA ALA A 131 12.20 2.87 -5.14
C ALA A 131 12.63 4.14 -5.91
N GLU A 132 12.08 5.30 -5.54
CA GLU A 132 12.45 6.59 -6.13
C GLU A 132 13.92 6.94 -5.84
N LEU A 133 14.33 6.81 -4.58
CA LEU A 133 15.70 7.11 -4.15
C LEU A 133 16.74 6.13 -4.70
N LEU A 134 16.37 4.86 -4.87
CA LEU A 134 17.26 3.83 -5.41
C LEU A 134 17.34 3.84 -6.94
N GLY A 135 16.28 4.23 -7.63
CA GLY A 135 16.13 4.07 -9.07
C GLY A 135 15.88 2.62 -9.48
N ASP A 136 15.76 2.40 -10.79
CA ASP A 136 15.38 1.11 -11.35
C ASP A 136 16.40 -0.01 -11.00
N PHE A 137 15.89 -1.04 -10.30
CA PHE A 137 16.68 -2.19 -9.88
C PHE A 137 16.89 -3.19 -11.04
N GLU A 138 15.90 -3.39 -11.90
CA GLU A 138 15.96 -4.37 -12.98
C GLU A 138 17.01 -3.98 -14.02
N THR A 139 17.09 -2.71 -14.38
CA THR A 139 18.14 -2.18 -15.24
C THR A 139 19.52 -2.36 -14.62
N ALA A 140 19.66 -2.10 -13.33
CA ALA A 140 20.93 -2.19 -12.62
C ALA A 140 21.50 -3.62 -12.53
N VAL A 141 20.65 -4.65 -12.50
CA VAL A 141 21.08 -6.07 -12.49
C VAL A 141 21.02 -6.74 -13.86
N GLY A 142 20.53 -6.05 -14.88
CA GLY A 142 20.41 -6.61 -16.23
C GLY A 142 19.29 -7.64 -16.40
N THR A 143 18.38 -7.74 -15.42
CA THR A 143 17.28 -8.72 -15.46
C THR A 143 16.22 -8.34 -16.48
N ALA A 144 16.04 -7.07 -16.79
CA ALA A 144 15.08 -6.60 -17.79
C ALA A 144 15.42 -7.16 -19.20
N ALA A 145 16.69 -7.14 -19.58
CA ALA A 145 17.13 -7.74 -20.85
C ALA A 145 16.96 -9.26 -20.86
N ALA A 146 17.24 -9.94 -19.74
CA ALA A 146 17.03 -11.38 -19.60
C ALA A 146 15.55 -11.76 -19.67
N ARG A 147 14.68 -10.99 -19.01
CA ARG A 147 13.21 -11.19 -19.10
C ARG A 147 12.67 -10.94 -20.50
N ALA A 148 13.12 -9.88 -21.18
CA ALA A 148 12.73 -9.59 -22.56
C ALA A 148 13.20 -10.68 -23.54
N ALA A 149 14.37 -11.27 -23.30
CA ALA A 149 14.86 -12.40 -24.07
C ALA A 149 14.07 -13.69 -23.80
N ALA A 150 13.74 -13.98 -22.54
CA ALA A 150 12.92 -15.12 -22.15
C ALA A 150 11.49 -15.00 -22.71
N GLN A 151 10.89 -13.80 -22.65
CA GLN A 151 9.57 -13.55 -23.23
C GLN A 151 9.56 -13.77 -24.74
N ARG A 152 10.54 -13.21 -25.46
CA ARG A 152 10.67 -13.45 -26.91
C ARG A 152 10.83 -14.93 -27.26
N SER A 153 11.60 -15.68 -26.46
CA SER A 153 11.75 -17.12 -26.65
C SER A 153 10.43 -17.87 -26.46
N ALA A 154 9.65 -17.50 -25.43
CA ALA A 154 8.33 -18.07 -25.19
C ALA A 154 7.31 -17.71 -26.28
N ASP A 155 7.35 -16.47 -26.78
CA ASP A 155 6.48 -16.01 -27.87
C ASP A 155 6.78 -16.76 -29.17
N LEU A 156 8.06 -17.00 -29.48
CA LEU A 156 8.49 -17.82 -30.62
C LEU A 156 8.06 -19.28 -30.50
N GLU A 157 8.17 -19.86 -29.32
CA GLU A 157 7.75 -21.24 -29.07
C GLU A 157 6.22 -21.39 -29.19
N ASN A 158 5.47 -20.43 -28.65
CA ASN A 158 4.01 -20.41 -28.78
C ASN A 158 3.55 -20.19 -30.23
N ALA A 159 4.24 -19.33 -30.97
CA ALA A 159 3.97 -19.12 -32.40
C ALA A 159 4.29 -20.37 -33.22
N ALA A 160 5.38 -21.10 -32.92
CA ALA A 160 5.72 -22.34 -33.57
C ALA A 160 4.65 -23.42 -33.33
N LYS A 161 4.20 -23.58 -32.06
CA LYS A 161 3.11 -24.50 -31.70
C LYS A 161 1.77 -24.13 -32.39
N ALA A 162 1.48 -22.83 -32.51
CA ALA A 162 0.27 -22.37 -33.18
C ALA A 162 0.31 -22.72 -34.69
N ILE A 163 1.45 -22.58 -35.35
CA ILE A 163 1.62 -22.98 -36.77
C ILE A 163 1.46 -24.49 -36.91
N GLU A 164 2.11 -25.28 -36.06
CA GLU A 164 2.02 -26.76 -36.07
C GLU A 164 0.57 -27.24 -35.92
N ASN A 165 -0.24 -26.57 -35.10
CA ASN A 165 -1.66 -26.90 -34.89
C ASN A 165 -2.57 -26.50 -36.07
N VAL A 166 -2.14 -25.65 -36.99
CA VAL A 166 -2.93 -25.12 -38.12
C VAL A 166 -2.33 -25.52 -39.47
N ASP A 167 -1.26 -26.28 -39.48
CA ASP A 167 -0.48 -26.63 -40.67
C ASP A 167 -1.33 -27.32 -41.76
N GLU A 168 -2.23 -28.24 -41.40
CA GLU A 168 -3.20 -28.84 -42.31
C GLU A 168 -4.13 -27.82 -42.97
N SER A 169 -4.56 -26.81 -42.22
CA SER A 169 -5.48 -25.75 -42.73
C SER A 169 -4.73 -24.71 -43.56
N LEU A 170 -3.45 -24.49 -43.34
CA LEU A 170 -2.59 -23.60 -44.14
C LEU A 170 -2.23 -24.25 -45.48
N ALA A 171 -2.05 -25.57 -45.52
CA ALA A 171 -1.82 -26.34 -46.75
C ALA A 171 -3.05 -26.31 -47.66
N ASP A 172 -4.28 -26.39 -47.10
CA ASP A 172 -5.54 -26.36 -47.84
C ASP A 172 -5.78 -25.03 -48.57
N VAL A 173 -5.20 -23.92 -48.06
CA VAL A 173 -5.29 -22.59 -48.70
C VAL A 173 -4.01 -22.17 -49.44
N GLY A 174 -3.03 -23.08 -49.56
CA GLY A 174 -1.78 -22.83 -50.28
C GLY A 174 -0.87 -21.81 -49.60
N ALA A 175 -0.98 -21.63 -48.29
CA ALA A 175 -0.21 -20.68 -47.50
C ALA A 175 0.88 -21.38 -46.64
N ASP A 176 1.12 -22.69 -46.85
CA ASP A 176 2.18 -23.43 -46.18
C ASP A 176 3.56 -22.86 -46.53
N GLY A 177 4.40 -22.66 -45.51
CA GLY A 177 5.73 -22.08 -45.64
C GLY A 177 5.76 -20.55 -45.88
N VAL A 178 4.61 -19.88 -46.04
CA VAL A 178 4.52 -18.41 -46.15
C VAL A 178 4.48 -17.73 -44.78
N VAL A 179 3.82 -18.36 -43.83
CA VAL A 179 3.73 -17.87 -42.45
C VAL A 179 4.79 -18.56 -41.61
N THR A 180 5.76 -17.80 -41.12
CA THR A 180 6.80 -18.31 -40.22
C THR A 180 6.49 -18.01 -38.76
N ALA A 181 7.02 -18.83 -37.83
CA ALA A 181 6.92 -18.60 -36.40
C ALA A 181 7.44 -17.21 -35.99
N GLN A 182 8.49 -16.74 -36.67
CA GLN A 182 9.03 -15.39 -36.50
C GLN A 182 7.99 -14.31 -36.89
N MET A 183 7.36 -14.48 -38.03
CA MET A 183 6.37 -13.55 -38.56
C MET A 183 5.12 -13.48 -37.67
N LEU A 184 4.67 -14.62 -37.16
CA LEU A 184 3.54 -14.71 -36.25
C LEU A 184 3.90 -14.14 -34.84
N ALA A 185 5.11 -14.40 -34.35
CA ALA A 185 5.62 -13.83 -33.11
C ALA A 185 5.79 -12.30 -33.24
N ASP A 186 6.30 -11.79 -34.36
CA ASP A 186 6.43 -10.35 -34.63
C ASP A 186 5.09 -9.67 -34.80
N LEU A 187 4.09 -10.32 -35.41
CA LEU A 187 2.71 -9.83 -35.48
C LEU A 187 2.03 -9.80 -34.09
N ASN A 188 2.31 -10.78 -33.26
CA ASN A 188 1.83 -10.81 -31.89
C ASN A 188 2.61 -9.85 -30.97
N ALA A 189 3.88 -9.59 -31.27
CA ALA A 189 4.72 -8.61 -30.55
C ALA A 189 4.37 -7.15 -30.92
N VAL A 190 3.82 -6.90 -32.10
CA VAL A 190 3.37 -5.56 -32.55
C VAL A 190 2.03 -5.14 -31.89
N GLY A 191 1.34 -6.08 -31.22
CA GLY A 191 0.25 -5.73 -30.32
C GLY A 191 0.72 -5.86 -28.89
N PRO A 192 0.95 -4.77 -28.12
CA PRO A 192 0.89 -4.94 -26.68
C PRO A 192 -0.45 -5.63 -26.41
N ALA A 193 -0.43 -6.76 -25.71
CA ALA A 193 -1.65 -7.32 -25.16
C ALA A 193 -2.43 -6.10 -24.66
N ARG A 194 -3.67 -5.90 -25.14
CA ARG A 194 -4.42 -4.67 -24.87
C ARG A 194 -4.70 -4.60 -23.38
N MET A 195 -3.65 -4.25 -22.64
CA MET A 195 -3.78 -3.91 -21.23
C MET A 195 -4.74 -2.73 -21.18
N SER A 196 -5.76 -2.83 -20.36
CA SER A 196 -6.56 -1.67 -20.03
C SER A 196 -5.67 -0.58 -19.44
N ALA A 197 -6.09 0.68 -19.51
CA ALA A 197 -5.34 1.78 -18.90
C ALA A 197 -5.09 1.52 -17.40
N ALA A 198 -6.01 0.83 -16.72
CA ALA A 198 -5.86 0.43 -15.31
C ALA A 198 -4.75 -0.61 -15.11
N GLU A 199 -4.66 -1.62 -15.96
CA GLU A 199 -3.60 -2.63 -15.93
C GLU A 199 -2.23 -2.02 -16.24
N ALA A 200 -2.17 -1.14 -17.23
CA ALA A 200 -0.95 -0.40 -17.58
C ALA A 200 -0.49 0.50 -16.43
N ALA A 201 -1.41 1.23 -15.79
CA ALA A 201 -1.12 2.06 -14.63
C ALA A 201 -0.67 1.25 -13.40
N THR A 202 -1.19 0.04 -13.25
CA THR A 202 -0.78 -0.90 -12.17
C THR A 202 0.62 -1.45 -12.42
N ALA A 203 0.95 -1.74 -13.68
CA ALA A 203 2.24 -2.30 -14.06
C ALA A 203 3.36 -1.25 -14.09
N ASP A 204 3.04 0.02 -14.37
CA ASP A 204 4.01 1.11 -14.46
C ASP A 204 4.02 1.96 -13.18
N ARG A 205 5.04 1.79 -12.36
CA ARG A 205 5.28 2.59 -11.15
C ARG A 205 5.40 4.10 -11.44
N THR A 206 5.79 4.49 -12.65
CA THR A 206 5.96 5.90 -13.04
C THR A 206 4.71 6.52 -13.66
N TRP A 207 3.63 5.75 -13.79
CA TRP A 207 2.36 6.22 -14.36
C TRP A 207 1.84 7.44 -13.59
N ALA A 208 1.55 8.52 -14.33
CA ALA A 208 1.00 9.76 -13.79
C ALA A 208 -0.48 9.91 -14.18
N TYR A 209 -1.28 10.32 -13.20
CA TYR A 209 -2.71 10.59 -13.38
C TYR A 209 -2.95 12.08 -13.64
N GLY A 210 -3.91 12.40 -14.49
CA GLY A 210 -4.35 13.78 -14.73
C GLY A 210 -5.20 14.33 -13.58
N HIS A 211 -5.96 13.45 -12.91
CA HIS A 211 -6.79 13.78 -11.75
C HIS A 211 -6.89 12.56 -10.82
N VAL A 212 -6.89 12.80 -9.52
CA VAL A 212 -7.02 11.75 -8.50
C VAL A 212 -8.19 12.08 -7.58
N VAL A 213 -9.09 11.12 -7.39
CA VAL A 213 -10.16 11.21 -6.40
C VAL A 213 -9.74 10.35 -5.20
N VAL A 214 -9.76 10.96 -4.01
CA VAL A 214 -9.38 10.30 -2.76
C VAL A 214 -10.60 10.28 -1.85
N ASP A 215 -11.04 9.09 -1.49
CA ASP A 215 -12.08 8.87 -0.49
C ASP A 215 -11.46 8.45 0.85
N GLU A 216 -12.14 8.70 1.97
CA GLU A 216 -11.67 8.47 3.33
C GLU A 216 -10.27 9.10 3.58
N ALA A 217 -10.05 10.27 2.99
CA ALA A 217 -8.74 10.91 2.92
C ALA A 217 -8.16 11.33 4.28
N GLN A 218 -8.99 11.42 5.33
CA GLN A 218 -8.55 11.67 6.70
C GLN A 218 -7.66 10.55 7.26
N GLU A 219 -7.70 9.35 6.67
CA GLU A 219 -6.86 8.23 7.10
C GLU A 219 -5.43 8.28 6.55
N LEU A 220 -5.19 9.15 5.58
CA LEU A 220 -3.90 9.18 4.91
C LEU A 220 -2.80 9.81 5.77
N SER A 221 -1.70 9.09 5.90
CA SER A 221 -0.46 9.60 6.48
C SER A 221 0.23 10.61 5.54
N PRO A 222 1.13 11.46 6.06
CA PRO A 222 1.93 12.37 5.23
C PRO A 222 2.72 11.67 4.12
N MET A 223 3.18 10.43 4.35
CA MET A 223 3.90 9.65 3.34
C MET A 223 2.97 9.12 2.24
N GLN A 224 1.73 8.77 2.56
CA GLN A 224 0.72 8.40 1.56
C GLN A 224 0.33 9.61 0.70
N TRP A 225 0.15 10.79 1.32
CA TRP A 225 -0.04 12.03 0.58
C TRP A 225 1.13 12.32 -0.37
N ARG A 226 2.38 12.16 0.09
CA ARG A 226 3.57 12.34 -0.75
C ARG A 226 3.57 11.40 -1.96
N LEU A 227 3.20 10.13 -1.77
CA LEU A 227 3.04 9.16 -2.85
C LEU A 227 1.97 9.62 -3.87
N LEU A 228 0.79 10.01 -3.40
CA LEU A 228 -0.30 10.48 -4.27
C LEU A 228 0.09 11.74 -5.06
N MET A 229 0.74 12.70 -4.42
CA MET A 229 1.23 13.93 -5.08
C MET A 229 2.25 13.63 -6.19
N ARG A 230 3.08 12.60 -6.02
CA ARG A 230 4.00 12.13 -7.07
C ARG A 230 3.25 11.52 -8.24
N ARG A 231 2.16 10.78 -7.98
CA ARG A 231 1.32 10.16 -9.00
C ARG A 231 0.43 11.15 -9.77
N CYS A 232 0.23 12.35 -9.23
CA CYS A 232 -0.52 13.41 -9.90
C CYS A 232 0.30 14.72 -9.93
N PRO A 233 1.27 14.85 -10.84
CA PRO A 233 2.14 16.04 -10.91
C PRO A 233 1.39 17.35 -11.12
N MET A 234 0.24 17.30 -11.78
CA MET A 234 -0.66 18.45 -11.96
C MET A 234 -1.34 18.90 -10.66
N LYS A 235 -1.25 18.10 -9.59
CA LYS A 235 -1.89 18.33 -8.29
C LYS A 235 -3.40 18.59 -8.40
N SER A 236 -4.05 17.90 -9.32
CA SER A 236 -5.48 17.96 -9.53
C SER A 236 -6.15 16.85 -8.73
N PHE A 237 -6.79 17.22 -7.62
CA PHE A 237 -7.40 16.28 -6.68
C PHE A 237 -8.84 16.65 -6.37
N THR A 238 -9.68 15.64 -6.17
CA THR A 238 -10.92 15.74 -5.40
C THR A 238 -10.74 14.90 -4.15
N VAL A 239 -10.78 15.53 -2.99
CA VAL A 239 -10.52 14.92 -1.69
C VAL A 239 -11.82 14.87 -0.92
N VAL A 240 -12.23 13.68 -0.50
CA VAL A 240 -13.45 13.46 0.29
C VAL A 240 -13.07 12.77 1.59
N GLY A 241 -13.65 13.21 2.69
CA GLY A 241 -13.41 12.61 4.00
C GLY A 241 -14.04 13.42 5.13
N ASP A 242 -13.88 12.92 6.32
CA ASP A 242 -14.33 13.54 7.56
C ASP A 242 -13.22 13.46 8.61
N ILE A 243 -12.59 14.59 8.92
CA ILE A 243 -11.48 14.66 9.90
C ILE A 243 -11.91 14.12 11.28
N ALA A 244 -13.18 14.27 11.66
CA ALA A 244 -13.68 13.73 12.92
C ALA A 244 -13.72 12.19 12.96
N GLN A 245 -13.70 11.53 11.81
CA GLN A 245 -13.62 10.08 11.67
C GLN A 245 -12.19 9.56 11.55
N ALA A 246 -11.17 10.41 11.63
CA ALA A 246 -9.79 10.02 11.59
C ALA A 246 -9.43 9.09 12.77
N SER A 247 -8.90 7.90 12.49
CA SER A 247 -8.48 6.94 13.51
C SER A 247 -7.06 6.41 13.28
N ALA A 248 -6.50 6.57 12.09
CA ALA A 248 -5.11 6.17 11.86
C ALA A 248 -4.14 6.97 12.75
N PRO A 249 -3.14 6.34 13.37
CA PRO A 249 -2.19 7.02 14.27
C PRO A 249 -1.46 8.19 13.62
N ALA A 250 -1.25 8.14 12.30
CA ALA A 250 -0.57 9.17 11.51
C ALA A 250 -1.54 10.06 10.72
N ALA A 251 -2.84 9.99 11.01
CA ALA A 251 -3.84 10.86 10.39
C ALA A 251 -3.65 12.32 10.83
N ALA A 252 -3.93 13.25 9.92
CA ALA A 252 -3.90 14.68 10.22
C ALA A 252 -5.10 15.08 11.11
N HIS A 253 -4.93 16.15 11.87
CA HIS A 253 -6.00 16.71 12.71
C HIS A 253 -6.83 17.78 11.98
N SER A 254 -6.40 18.21 10.81
CA SER A 254 -7.11 19.17 9.96
C SER A 254 -6.75 18.98 8.49
N TRP A 255 -7.62 19.46 7.59
CA TRP A 255 -7.33 19.48 6.15
C TRP A 255 -6.15 20.38 5.79
N ALA A 256 -5.93 21.46 6.54
CA ALA A 256 -4.75 22.32 6.38
C ALA A 256 -3.47 21.54 6.69
N GLU A 257 -3.41 20.83 7.82
CA GLU A 257 -2.27 19.98 8.17
C GLU A 257 -1.98 18.92 7.11
N ALA A 258 -3.03 18.30 6.55
CA ALA A 258 -2.90 17.26 5.54
C ALA A 258 -2.38 17.80 4.19
N LEU A 259 -2.85 18.96 3.74
CA LEU A 259 -2.71 19.42 2.36
C LEU A 259 -1.71 20.57 2.17
N GLU A 260 -1.60 21.52 3.13
CA GLU A 260 -0.72 22.69 3.01
C GLU A 260 0.75 22.34 2.72
N PRO A 261 1.35 21.28 3.29
CA PRO A 261 2.73 20.90 2.97
C PRO A 261 2.95 20.61 1.48
N PHE A 262 1.91 20.28 0.73
CA PHE A 262 1.99 19.88 -0.67
C PHE A 262 1.46 20.93 -1.65
N VAL A 263 0.41 21.64 -1.28
CA VAL A 263 -0.28 22.58 -2.17
C VAL A 263 -0.36 24.01 -1.64
N GLY A 264 0.09 24.25 -0.41
CA GLY A 264 -0.09 25.54 0.27
C GLY A 264 -1.58 25.84 0.43
N GLU A 265 -1.98 27.07 0.30
CA GLU A 265 -3.38 27.51 0.40
C GLU A 265 -4.22 27.23 -0.87
N ARG A 266 -3.67 26.50 -1.87
CA ARG A 266 -4.33 26.26 -3.16
C ARG A 266 -5.30 25.08 -3.12
N PHE A 267 -6.23 25.10 -2.16
CA PHE A 267 -7.36 24.18 -2.13
C PHE A 267 -8.61 24.92 -1.66
N THR A 268 -9.77 24.45 -2.09
CA THR A 268 -11.07 24.94 -1.64
C THR A 268 -11.70 23.88 -0.75
N LEU A 269 -12.13 24.26 0.45
CA LEU A 269 -12.84 23.37 1.36
C LEU A 269 -14.35 23.65 1.26
N GLU A 270 -15.07 22.61 0.88
CA GLU A 270 -16.54 22.62 0.85
C GLU A 270 -17.08 21.64 1.89
N GLU A 271 -17.94 22.09 2.75
CA GLU A 271 -18.53 21.29 3.83
C GLU A 271 -19.93 20.82 3.45
N LEU A 272 -20.15 19.48 3.52
CA LEU A 272 -21.46 18.89 3.32
C LEU A 272 -22.29 18.98 4.59
N THR A 273 -23.29 19.85 4.58
CA THR A 273 -24.09 20.18 5.77
C THR A 273 -25.39 19.38 5.90
N VAL A 274 -25.67 18.47 4.97
CA VAL A 274 -26.90 17.67 4.94
C VAL A 274 -26.57 16.18 5.10
N ASN A 275 -27.14 15.55 6.13
CA ASN A 275 -27.04 14.11 6.35
C ASN A 275 -28.38 13.44 6.04
N TYR A 276 -28.40 12.62 5.01
CA TYR A 276 -29.57 11.83 4.58
C TYR A 276 -29.51 10.35 5.03
N ARG A 277 -28.33 9.88 5.43
CA ARG A 277 -28.06 8.48 5.79
C ARG A 277 -28.54 8.17 7.22
N THR A 278 -27.95 8.85 8.19
CA THR A 278 -28.14 8.58 9.61
C THR A 278 -29.41 9.28 10.13
N PRO A 279 -30.31 8.58 10.83
CA PRO A 279 -31.47 9.21 11.48
C PRO A 279 -31.07 10.32 12.45
N ALA A 280 -31.89 11.36 12.51
CA ALA A 280 -31.61 12.57 13.30
C ALA A 280 -31.32 12.30 14.79
N GLN A 281 -32.02 11.33 15.40
CA GLN A 281 -31.80 10.96 16.79
C GLN A 281 -30.41 10.33 16.99
N ILE A 282 -29.97 9.46 16.08
CA ILE A 282 -28.65 8.83 16.12
C ILE A 282 -27.56 9.86 15.82
N ALA A 283 -27.76 10.70 14.81
CA ALA A 283 -26.80 11.74 14.44
C ALA A 283 -26.58 12.74 15.59
N ARG A 284 -27.66 13.15 16.28
CA ARG A 284 -27.55 14.02 17.49
C ARG A 284 -26.74 13.35 18.59
N ALA A 285 -27.05 12.10 18.92
CA ALA A 285 -26.33 11.36 19.95
C ALA A 285 -24.83 11.23 19.62
N ALA A 286 -24.49 10.93 18.35
CA ALA A 286 -23.10 10.86 17.93
C ALA A 286 -22.36 12.20 18.06
N VAL A 287 -23.01 13.31 17.67
CA VAL A 287 -22.44 14.67 17.81
C VAL A 287 -22.29 15.07 19.29
N GLU A 288 -23.26 14.74 20.16
CA GLU A 288 -23.18 15.01 21.58
C GLU A 288 -22.04 14.28 22.26
N VAL A 289 -21.85 12.99 21.96
CA VAL A 289 -20.69 12.19 22.42
C VAL A 289 -19.38 12.79 21.93
N ALA A 290 -19.30 13.12 20.64
CA ALA A 290 -18.10 13.69 20.04
C ALA A 290 -17.72 15.03 20.73
N ARG A 291 -18.69 15.93 20.93
CA ARG A 291 -18.46 17.23 21.60
C ARG A 291 -18.13 17.09 23.08
N ALA A 292 -18.83 16.22 23.79
CA ALA A 292 -18.58 15.96 25.22
C ALA A 292 -17.14 15.44 25.44
N SER A 293 -16.57 14.87 24.45
CA SER A 293 -15.22 14.30 24.47
C SER A 293 -14.17 15.19 23.80
N GLY A 294 -14.53 16.41 23.38
CA GLY A 294 -13.61 17.42 22.87
C GLY A 294 -13.31 17.35 21.37
N LEU A 295 -14.07 16.56 20.59
CA LEU A 295 -14.00 16.61 19.13
C LEU A 295 -14.76 17.82 18.59
N GLU A 296 -14.11 18.59 17.73
CA GLU A 296 -14.77 19.61 16.93
C GLU A 296 -15.48 18.94 15.75
N VAL A 297 -16.79 18.74 15.89
CA VAL A 297 -17.63 18.21 14.81
C VAL A 297 -18.68 19.22 14.39
N SER A 298 -18.80 19.43 13.09
CA SER A 298 -19.97 20.08 12.52
C SER A 298 -21.18 19.17 12.71
N ALA A 299 -22.30 19.73 13.07
CA ALA A 299 -23.56 18.99 13.17
C ALA A 299 -24.32 19.10 11.85
N PRO A 300 -24.18 18.16 10.90
CA PRO A 300 -24.94 18.21 9.66
C PRO A 300 -26.42 18.05 9.95
N ARG A 301 -27.25 18.80 9.23
CA ARG A 301 -28.71 18.71 9.37
C ARG A 301 -29.18 17.35 8.84
N ALA A 302 -29.60 16.46 9.72
CA ALA A 302 -30.25 15.23 9.31
C ALA A 302 -31.63 15.55 8.72
N VAL A 303 -31.93 14.99 7.56
CA VAL A 303 -33.20 15.20 6.84
C VAL A 303 -34.23 14.12 7.15
N ARG A 304 -33.83 13.06 7.84
CA ARG A 304 -34.66 11.90 8.13
C ARG A 304 -34.80 11.70 9.65
N GLU A 305 -36.01 11.74 10.15
CA GLU A 305 -36.30 11.28 11.50
C GLU A 305 -36.30 9.76 11.57
N GLY A 306 -35.64 9.20 12.56
CA GLY A 306 -35.64 7.76 12.79
C GLY A 306 -36.90 7.31 13.54
N ARG A 307 -37.26 6.03 13.40
CA ARG A 307 -38.35 5.43 14.20
C ARG A 307 -37.92 5.17 15.63
N TRP A 308 -36.61 5.01 15.89
CA TRP A 308 -36.08 4.63 17.19
C TRP A 308 -34.96 5.59 17.63
N ALA A 309 -34.99 5.93 18.93
CA ALA A 309 -33.86 6.56 19.58
C ALA A 309 -32.74 5.53 19.85
N PRO A 310 -31.48 5.96 20.00
CA PRO A 310 -30.42 5.08 20.46
C PRO A 310 -30.79 4.36 21.76
N GLN A 311 -30.52 3.05 21.81
CA GLN A 311 -30.78 2.24 23.00
C GLN A 311 -29.52 2.07 23.83
N LEU A 312 -29.63 2.28 25.14
CA LEU A 312 -28.54 2.10 26.10
C LEU A 312 -28.86 0.90 26.97
N VAL A 313 -28.02 -0.14 26.91
CA VAL A 313 -28.15 -1.39 27.65
C VAL A 313 -27.01 -1.51 28.64
N ARG A 314 -27.32 -1.63 29.93
CA ARG A 314 -26.34 -1.91 30.98
C ARG A 314 -26.47 -3.37 31.41
N THR A 315 -25.39 -4.10 31.42
CA THR A 315 -25.35 -5.53 31.77
C THR A 315 -24.04 -5.91 32.42
N GLY A 316 -24.04 -6.89 33.32
CA GLY A 316 -22.81 -7.48 33.86
C GLY A 316 -22.15 -8.49 32.91
N ASP A 317 -22.86 -8.93 31.86
CA ASP A 317 -22.36 -9.85 30.83
C ASP A 317 -22.57 -9.21 29.46
N VAL A 318 -21.52 -8.56 28.96
CA VAL A 318 -21.57 -7.81 27.71
C VAL A 318 -21.77 -8.72 26.48
N PRO A 319 -21.08 -9.85 26.32
CA PRO A 319 -21.36 -10.79 25.24
C PRO A 319 -22.82 -11.25 25.18
N ALA A 320 -23.41 -11.63 26.31
CA ALA A 320 -24.82 -12.00 26.37
C ALA A 320 -25.75 -10.83 26.03
N GLY A 321 -25.46 -9.63 26.57
CA GLY A 321 -26.22 -8.43 26.24
C GLY A 321 -26.16 -8.03 24.77
N VAL A 322 -25.01 -8.25 24.11
CA VAL A 322 -24.87 -8.05 22.66
C VAL A 322 -25.73 -9.06 21.88
N VAL A 323 -25.72 -10.32 22.26
CA VAL A 323 -26.58 -11.37 21.62
C VAL A 323 -28.05 -10.99 21.74
N GLU A 324 -28.51 -10.57 22.92
CA GLU A 324 -29.90 -10.14 23.11
C GLU A 324 -30.24 -8.89 22.27
N ALA A 325 -29.31 -7.92 22.18
CA ALA A 325 -29.49 -6.73 21.36
C ALA A 325 -29.61 -7.08 19.88
N VAL A 326 -28.71 -7.93 19.37
CA VAL A 326 -28.74 -8.41 17.98
C VAL A 326 -30.05 -9.16 17.68
N ALA A 327 -30.48 -10.07 18.57
CA ALA A 327 -31.74 -10.79 18.39
C ALA A 327 -32.94 -9.84 18.26
N ARG A 328 -33.03 -8.85 19.15
CA ARG A 328 -34.05 -7.81 19.12
C ARG A 328 -34.01 -6.97 17.85
N ASP A 329 -32.81 -6.58 17.41
CA ASP A 329 -32.65 -5.77 16.21
C ASP A 329 -33.06 -6.53 14.95
N LEU A 330 -32.77 -7.83 14.87
CA LEU A 330 -33.23 -8.70 13.77
C LEU A 330 -34.75 -8.86 13.70
N GLU A 331 -35.46 -8.82 14.86
CA GLU A 331 -36.92 -8.83 14.90
C GLU A 331 -37.52 -7.50 14.44
N LEU A 332 -36.88 -6.38 14.81
CA LEU A 332 -37.35 -5.03 14.50
C LEU A 332 -37.02 -4.57 13.10
N VAL A 333 -35.96 -5.13 12.51
CA VAL A 333 -35.50 -4.86 11.14
C VAL A 333 -35.38 -6.18 10.36
N PRO A 334 -36.50 -6.80 10.00
CA PRO A 334 -36.50 -8.10 9.33
C PRO A 334 -35.74 -8.07 7.99
N GLY A 335 -34.79 -8.98 7.84
CA GLY A 335 -33.94 -9.04 6.64
C GLY A 335 -32.81 -8.01 6.58
N GLY A 336 -32.74 -7.12 7.54
CA GLY A 336 -31.68 -6.10 7.63
C GLY A 336 -30.31 -6.67 8.00
N LEU A 337 -29.27 -5.89 7.72
CA LEU A 337 -27.90 -6.18 8.10
C LEU A 337 -27.60 -5.61 9.50
N VAL A 338 -26.96 -6.42 10.34
CA VAL A 338 -26.60 -6.02 11.70
C VAL A 338 -25.07 -6.01 11.83
N GLY A 339 -24.51 -4.83 12.14
CA GLY A 339 -23.11 -4.67 12.52
C GLY A 339 -22.95 -4.73 14.04
N VAL A 340 -22.00 -5.52 14.51
CA VAL A 340 -21.57 -5.51 15.92
C VAL A 340 -20.16 -4.96 15.94
N VAL A 341 -19.96 -3.83 16.64
CA VAL A 341 -18.64 -3.19 16.72
C VAL A 341 -18.10 -3.32 18.13
N ALA A 342 -16.88 -3.86 18.25
CA ALA A 342 -16.20 -4.07 19.53
C ALA A 342 -14.75 -3.62 19.48
N ALA A 343 -14.21 -3.15 20.61
CA ALA A 343 -12.78 -2.89 20.77
C ALA A 343 -11.97 -4.20 20.69
N PRO A 344 -10.67 -4.15 20.30
CA PRO A 344 -9.86 -5.34 20.11
C PRO A 344 -9.89 -6.30 21.30
N GLU A 345 -9.88 -5.80 22.52
CA GLU A 345 -9.88 -6.60 23.76
C GLU A 345 -11.20 -7.35 23.99
N GLN A 346 -12.30 -6.85 23.42
CA GLN A 346 -13.64 -7.42 23.58
C GLN A 346 -14.06 -8.25 22.37
N HIS A 347 -13.39 -8.06 21.24
CA HIS A 347 -13.79 -8.57 19.94
C HIS A 347 -13.97 -10.09 19.94
N ASP A 348 -12.99 -10.85 20.45
CA ASP A 348 -13.02 -12.31 20.38
C ASP A 348 -14.13 -12.91 21.25
N ALA A 349 -14.36 -12.35 22.44
CA ALA A 349 -15.42 -12.81 23.32
C ALA A 349 -16.82 -12.53 22.74
N VAL A 350 -17.01 -11.32 22.19
CA VAL A 350 -18.27 -10.93 21.53
C VAL A 350 -18.48 -11.75 20.27
N ALA A 351 -17.45 -11.95 19.47
CA ALA A 351 -17.52 -12.76 18.24
C ALA A 351 -17.89 -14.21 18.52
N ALA A 352 -17.27 -14.82 19.52
CA ALA A 352 -17.59 -16.19 19.94
C ALA A 352 -19.07 -16.31 20.34
N ALA A 353 -19.58 -15.42 21.19
CA ALA A 353 -20.98 -15.42 21.64
C ALA A 353 -21.98 -15.23 20.47
N VAL A 354 -21.68 -14.30 19.56
CA VAL A 354 -22.55 -14.05 18.39
C VAL A 354 -22.52 -15.22 17.42
N VAL A 355 -21.36 -15.85 17.18
CA VAL A 355 -21.26 -17.04 16.30
C VAL A 355 -21.96 -18.22 16.93
N GLU A 356 -21.85 -18.44 18.23
CA GLU A 356 -22.56 -19.49 18.95
C GLU A 356 -24.08 -19.32 18.85
N ALA A 357 -24.59 -18.10 19.04
CA ALA A 357 -26.01 -17.81 19.03
C ALA A 357 -26.65 -17.84 17.63
N PHE A 358 -25.96 -17.37 16.60
CA PHE A 358 -26.55 -17.14 15.27
C PHE A 358 -25.95 -18.02 14.15
N GLY A 359 -24.90 -18.78 14.42
CA GLY A 359 -24.30 -19.77 13.51
C GLY A 359 -23.97 -19.18 12.14
N ALA A 360 -24.45 -19.86 11.09
CA ALA A 360 -24.16 -19.50 9.70
C ALA A 360 -24.66 -18.10 9.26
N ARG A 361 -25.52 -17.45 10.03
CA ARG A 361 -25.99 -16.07 9.77
C ARG A 361 -24.96 -15.01 10.16
N SER A 362 -23.99 -15.36 10.98
CA SER A 362 -22.96 -14.46 11.50
C SER A 362 -21.59 -14.74 10.92
N GLY A 363 -20.69 -13.76 11.03
CA GLY A 363 -19.29 -13.89 10.64
C GLY A 363 -18.45 -12.76 11.21
N THR A 364 -17.14 -12.93 11.14
CA THR A 364 -16.15 -11.97 11.65
C THR A 364 -15.30 -11.42 10.51
N GLY A 365 -14.95 -10.14 10.62
CA GLY A 365 -14.07 -9.46 9.68
C GLY A 365 -14.63 -9.23 8.28
N GLY A 366 -13.86 -8.53 7.46
CA GLY A 366 -14.27 -8.11 6.11
C GLY A 366 -14.52 -9.24 5.11
N GLY A 367 -14.00 -10.45 5.36
CA GLY A 367 -14.23 -11.62 4.51
C GLY A 367 -15.66 -12.20 4.62
N ALA A 368 -16.39 -11.83 5.65
CA ALA A 368 -17.74 -12.34 5.93
C ALA A 368 -18.88 -11.42 5.43
N ARG A 369 -18.61 -10.47 4.54
CA ARG A 369 -19.56 -9.43 4.07
C ARG A 369 -20.89 -9.94 3.52
N GLN A 370 -20.98 -11.22 3.17
CA GLN A 370 -22.23 -11.83 2.70
C GLN A 370 -23.14 -12.34 3.84
N ARG A 371 -22.71 -12.20 5.09
CA ARG A 371 -23.48 -12.63 6.27
C ARG A 371 -24.41 -11.52 6.74
N GLN A 372 -25.50 -11.91 7.38
CA GLN A 372 -26.49 -10.97 7.90
C GLN A 372 -26.00 -10.23 9.16
N ILE A 373 -25.14 -10.87 9.96
CA ILE A 373 -24.57 -10.32 11.18
C ILE A 373 -23.06 -10.32 11.02
N LEU A 374 -22.44 -9.14 11.19
CA LEU A 374 -20.98 -8.97 11.11
C LEU A 374 -20.44 -8.48 12.43
N VAL A 375 -19.47 -9.17 13.00
CA VAL A 375 -18.68 -8.69 14.13
C VAL A 375 -17.39 -8.11 13.60
N LEU A 376 -17.14 -6.83 13.90
CA LEU A 376 -16.13 -6.00 13.27
C LEU A 376 -15.39 -5.17 14.32
N SER A 377 -14.14 -4.90 14.04
CA SER A 377 -13.43 -3.77 14.66
C SER A 377 -13.95 -2.44 14.10
N PRO A 378 -13.72 -1.30 14.78
CA PRO A 378 -14.08 0.02 14.24
C PRO A 378 -13.48 0.29 12.86
N TRP A 379 -12.23 -0.15 12.65
CA TRP A 379 -11.53 -0.03 11.36
C TRP A 379 -12.24 -0.78 10.23
N GLU A 380 -12.66 -2.01 10.47
CA GLU A 380 -13.38 -2.83 9.49
C GLU A 380 -14.79 -2.32 9.19
N ALA A 381 -15.40 -1.59 10.14
CA ALA A 381 -16.70 -0.98 9.99
C ALA A 381 -16.69 0.30 9.13
N LYS A 382 -15.51 0.89 8.86
CA LYS A 382 -15.41 2.07 7.99
C LYS A 382 -15.86 1.78 6.58
N GLY A 383 -16.57 2.75 5.99
CA GLY A 383 -17.14 2.62 4.65
C GLY A 383 -18.30 1.63 4.54
N LEU A 384 -18.66 0.90 5.62
CA LEU A 384 -19.82 0.01 5.66
C LEU A 384 -21.04 0.72 6.23
N GLU A 385 -22.22 0.21 5.89
CA GLU A 385 -23.51 0.66 6.39
C GLU A 385 -24.34 -0.55 6.83
N PHE A 386 -25.05 -0.39 7.94
CA PHE A 386 -25.90 -1.43 8.52
C PHE A 386 -27.28 -0.88 8.84
N ASP A 387 -28.31 -1.73 8.74
CA ASP A 387 -29.64 -1.34 9.20
C ASP A 387 -29.67 -1.13 10.72
N ALA A 388 -28.96 -1.98 11.46
CA ALA A 388 -28.75 -1.82 12.88
C ALA A 388 -27.27 -1.99 13.26
N VAL A 389 -26.82 -1.24 14.27
CA VAL A 389 -25.50 -1.39 14.86
C VAL A 389 -25.61 -1.58 16.37
N VAL A 390 -24.89 -2.58 16.86
CA VAL A 390 -24.70 -2.84 18.29
C VAL A 390 -23.24 -2.56 18.63
N ILE A 391 -23.00 -1.62 19.56
CA ILE A 391 -21.65 -1.27 20.02
C ILE A 391 -21.42 -1.91 21.38
N ALA A 392 -20.41 -2.76 21.50
CA ALA A 392 -20.00 -3.39 22.74
C ALA A 392 -18.93 -2.52 23.44
N GLU A 393 -19.15 -2.19 24.71
CA GLU A 393 -18.25 -1.40 25.55
C GLU A 393 -17.77 -0.12 24.85
N PRO A 394 -18.67 0.85 24.61
CA PRO A 394 -18.34 2.03 23.81
C PRO A 394 -17.16 2.85 24.37
N ASN A 395 -16.95 2.87 25.70
CA ASN A 395 -15.79 3.54 26.30
C ASN A 395 -14.46 2.81 26.00
N ALA A 396 -14.48 1.51 25.74
CA ALA A 396 -13.28 0.78 25.36
C ALA A 396 -12.78 1.19 23.97
N LEU A 397 -13.67 1.58 23.07
CA LEU A 397 -13.29 2.11 21.74
C LEU A 397 -12.48 3.41 21.87
N VAL A 398 -12.85 4.28 22.81
CA VAL A 398 -12.12 5.53 23.07
C VAL A 398 -10.74 5.26 23.67
N GLN A 399 -10.64 4.29 24.59
CA GLN A 399 -9.40 3.95 25.27
C GLN A 399 -8.41 3.23 24.34
N ALA A 400 -8.89 2.29 23.53
CA ALA A 400 -8.09 1.55 22.57
C ALA A 400 -7.44 2.44 21.49
N ALA A 401 -8.05 3.56 21.20
CA ALA A 401 -7.59 4.52 20.21
C ALA A 401 -6.70 5.66 20.80
N ASP A 402 -6.02 5.44 21.91
CA ASP A 402 -5.22 6.47 22.59
C ASP A 402 -5.97 7.79 22.84
N GLY A 403 -7.27 7.66 23.20
CA GLY A 403 -8.17 8.80 23.43
C GLY A 403 -8.76 9.41 22.16
N ARG A 404 -8.56 8.80 20.99
CA ARG A 404 -9.21 9.24 19.75
C ARG A 404 -10.66 8.78 19.71
N LEU A 405 -11.56 9.70 19.64
CA LEU A 405 -13.01 9.44 19.59
C LEU A 405 -13.51 9.04 18.21
N GLY A 406 -12.67 9.13 17.18
CA GLY A 406 -13.00 8.81 15.81
C GLY A 406 -13.62 7.42 15.66
N ASP A 407 -13.09 6.42 16.36
CA ASP A 407 -13.58 5.04 16.27
C ASP A 407 -15.01 4.89 16.82
N LEU A 408 -15.32 5.51 17.96
CA LEU A 408 -16.68 5.51 18.51
C LEU A 408 -17.62 6.30 17.60
N TYR A 409 -17.20 7.48 17.13
CA TYR A 409 -17.98 8.30 16.22
C TYR A 409 -18.27 7.58 14.89
N VAL A 410 -17.27 6.89 14.33
CA VAL A 410 -17.46 6.02 13.17
C VAL A 410 -18.51 4.97 13.44
N ALA A 411 -18.38 4.18 14.52
CA ALA A 411 -19.32 3.13 14.87
C ALA A 411 -20.76 3.67 15.05
N MET A 412 -20.91 4.83 15.71
CA MET A 412 -22.22 5.46 15.94
C MET A 412 -22.87 6.03 14.67
N THR A 413 -22.10 6.29 13.61
CA THR A 413 -22.60 6.83 12.34
C THR A 413 -22.83 5.77 11.25
N ARG A 414 -22.55 4.49 11.54
CA ARG A 414 -22.79 3.38 10.59
C ARG A 414 -24.26 2.92 10.49
N PRO A 415 -25.09 3.07 11.52
CA PRO A 415 -26.47 2.58 11.40
C PRO A 415 -27.34 3.51 10.54
N THR A 416 -28.18 2.88 9.72
CA THR A 416 -29.19 3.57 8.90
C THR A 416 -30.56 3.59 9.57
N GLN A 417 -30.79 2.77 10.62
CA GLN A 417 -32.07 2.70 11.30
C GLN A 417 -31.96 2.65 12.83
N ARG A 418 -31.11 1.77 13.40
CA ARG A 418 -31.05 1.50 14.83
C ARG A 418 -29.63 1.52 15.36
N LEU A 419 -29.50 2.08 16.58
CA LEU A 419 -28.24 2.06 17.33
C LEU A 419 -28.51 1.52 18.74
N THR A 420 -27.74 0.52 19.15
CA THR A 420 -27.74 -0.02 20.50
C THR A 420 -26.32 0.00 21.07
N LEU A 421 -26.15 0.56 22.28
CA LEU A 421 -24.89 0.55 23.00
C LEU A 421 -25.03 -0.37 24.22
N VAL A 422 -24.13 -1.34 24.35
CA VAL A 422 -24.11 -2.34 25.43
C VAL A 422 -22.84 -2.12 26.26
N SER A 423 -22.98 -1.89 27.56
CA SER A 423 -21.86 -1.59 28.44
C SER A 423 -22.03 -2.24 29.83
N SER A 424 -20.90 -2.67 30.40
CA SER A 424 -20.83 -3.11 31.80
C SER A 424 -20.66 -1.94 32.78
N GLY A 425 -20.19 -0.81 32.27
CA GLY A 425 -19.89 0.41 33.02
C GLY A 425 -20.81 1.61 32.67
N PRO A 426 -20.35 2.83 32.99
CA PRO A 426 -21.03 4.05 32.59
C PRO A 426 -21.02 4.18 31.05
N MET A 427 -22.05 4.85 30.52
CA MET A 427 -22.07 5.22 29.11
C MET A 427 -21.11 6.37 28.83
N PRO A 428 -20.69 6.57 27.57
CA PRO A 428 -19.88 7.72 27.18
C PRO A 428 -20.57 9.05 27.55
N ALA A 429 -19.77 10.05 27.92
CA ALA A 429 -20.26 11.39 28.18
C ALA A 429 -21.05 11.93 26.97
N GLY A 430 -22.22 12.54 27.22
CA GLY A 430 -23.14 12.99 26.18
C GLY A 430 -24.27 12.01 25.85
N LEU A 431 -24.35 10.87 26.53
CA LEU A 431 -25.44 9.88 26.43
C LEU A 431 -26.15 9.65 27.78
N ASP A 432 -26.13 10.63 28.66
CA ASP A 432 -26.79 10.58 30.00
C ASP A 432 -28.31 10.64 29.93
#